data_db5b96c1398d2c76d124efa7ef68b33e
#
_entry.id   db5b96c1398d2c76d124efa7ef68b33e
#
_cell.length_a   1.000
_cell.length_b   1.000
_cell.length_c   1.000
_cell.angle_alpha   90.00
_cell.angle_beta   90.00
_cell.angle_gamma   90.00
#
_symmetry.space_group_name_H-M   'P 1'
#
loop_
_entity.id
_entity.type
_entity.pdbx_description
1 polymer ?
#
loop_
_entity_poly.entity_id
_entity_poly.type
_entity_poly.pdbx_seq_one_letter_code
_entity_poly.pdbx_strand_id
1 'polypeptide(L)'
;MLFIIDNLKYETEKMELVSEKVKKGVTTYIRFLDSKILNMHDAILYRSKKGRYLMTWDQGYNTCAMAIDEAKAKELLLKYDYRKYAELFGELEEA
;
A
#
# COMPACT_ATOMS: atom_id res chain seq x y z
N MET A 1 -1.78 0.94 15.43
CA MET A 1 -1.78 -0.52 15.19
C MET A 1 -0.36 -0.99 14.91
N LEU A 2 0.03 -2.11 15.47
CA LEU A 2 1.39 -2.64 15.34
C LEU A 2 1.42 -3.85 14.43
N PHE A 3 2.31 -3.84 13.45
CA PHE A 3 2.58 -5.00 12.58
C PHE A 3 4.06 -5.38 12.69
N ILE A 4 4.33 -6.67 12.76
CA ILE A 4 5.69 -7.21 12.76
C ILE A 4 5.90 -7.93 11.43
N ILE A 5 6.82 -7.43 10.60
CA ILE A 5 7.13 -7.97 9.28
C ILE A 5 8.65 -8.01 9.14
N ASP A 6 9.19 -9.19 8.82
CA ASP A 6 10.64 -9.41 8.67
C ASP A 6 11.47 -8.88 9.85
N ASN A 7 10.99 -9.17 11.08
CA ASN A 7 11.61 -8.74 12.34
C ASN A 7 11.67 -7.23 12.54
N LEU A 8 10.85 -6.47 11.82
CA LEU A 8 10.73 -5.03 11.99
C LEU A 8 9.35 -4.67 12.53
N LYS A 9 9.30 -3.68 13.41
CA LYS A 9 8.05 -3.15 13.94
C LYS A 9 7.55 -2.00 13.07
N TYR A 10 6.31 -2.10 12.61
CA TYR A 10 5.61 -1.04 11.91
C TYR A 10 4.45 -0.58 12.78
N GLU A 11 4.64 0.54 13.46
CA GLU A 11 3.58 1.14 14.31
C GLU A 11 2.97 2.30 13.54
N THR A 12 1.73 2.12 13.07
CA THR A 12 1.08 3.12 12.20
C THR A 12 0.91 4.47 12.86
N GLU A 13 0.73 4.52 14.19
CA GLU A 13 0.61 5.76 14.94
C GLU A 13 1.89 6.61 14.93
N LYS A 14 3.03 5.97 14.66
CA LYS A 14 4.35 6.63 14.59
C LYS A 14 4.79 6.88 13.15
N MET A 15 4.01 6.46 12.18
CA MET A 15 4.32 6.59 10.77
C MET A 15 3.59 7.78 10.17
N GLU A 16 4.16 8.32 9.08
CA GLU A 16 3.49 9.34 8.29
C GLU A 16 2.48 8.66 7.38
N LEU A 17 1.22 9.12 7.41
CA LEU A 17 0.23 8.69 6.43
C LEU A 17 0.54 9.40 5.12
N VAL A 18 0.90 8.65 4.10
CA VAL A 18 1.28 9.20 2.79
C VAL A 18 0.06 9.35 1.90
N SER A 19 -0.77 8.33 1.77
CA SER A 19 -1.93 8.36 0.89
C SER A 19 -3.01 7.39 1.31
N GLU A 20 -4.27 7.81 1.18
CA GLU A 20 -5.45 6.98 1.38
C GLU A 20 -6.11 6.59 0.04
N LYS A 21 -5.49 6.93 -1.08
CA LYS A 21 -6.05 6.72 -2.42
C LYS A 21 -5.51 5.49 -3.14
N VAL A 22 -4.52 4.82 -2.58
CA VAL A 22 -3.94 3.63 -3.20
C VAL A 22 -4.87 2.43 -3.06
N LYS A 23 -4.67 1.44 -3.92
CA LYS A 23 -5.48 0.22 -3.94
C LYS A 23 -4.62 -1.01 -3.80
N LYS A 24 -5.19 -2.04 -3.17
CA LYS A 24 -4.58 -3.36 -3.07
C LYS A 24 -5.44 -4.38 -3.80
N GLY A 25 -4.87 -5.02 -4.82
CA GLY A 25 -5.50 -6.15 -5.50
C GLY A 25 -5.27 -7.44 -4.74
N VAL A 26 -6.34 -8.17 -4.44
CA VAL A 26 -6.28 -9.48 -3.82
C VAL A 26 -6.97 -10.48 -4.74
N THR A 27 -6.22 -11.51 -5.16
CA THR A 27 -6.74 -12.57 -6.02
C THR A 27 -7.18 -13.75 -5.18
N THR A 28 -8.42 -14.17 -5.36
CA THR A 28 -8.98 -15.34 -4.69
C THR A 28 -9.32 -16.41 -5.72
N TYR A 29 -8.81 -17.62 -5.49
CA TYR A 29 -9.13 -18.77 -6.33
C TYR A 29 -10.42 -19.42 -5.84
N ILE A 30 -11.37 -19.60 -6.75
CA ILE A 30 -12.65 -20.26 -6.44
C ILE A 30 -12.62 -21.66 -7.03
N ARG A 31 -12.49 -22.65 -6.16
CA ARG A 31 -12.24 -24.03 -6.48
C ARG A 31 -13.27 -24.67 -7.39
N PHE A 32 -14.55 -24.52 -7.03
CA PHE A 32 -15.62 -25.17 -7.77
C PHE A 32 -15.91 -24.51 -9.13
N LEU A 33 -15.46 -23.26 -9.32
CA LEU A 33 -15.56 -22.56 -10.61
C LEU A 33 -14.26 -22.65 -11.40
N ASP A 34 -13.20 -23.20 -10.83
CA ASP A 34 -11.85 -23.25 -11.41
C ASP A 34 -11.45 -21.89 -12.00
N SER A 35 -11.66 -20.86 -11.24
CA SER A 35 -11.42 -19.49 -11.70
C SER A 35 -10.89 -18.62 -10.58
N LYS A 36 -10.25 -17.50 -10.96
CA LYS A 36 -9.71 -16.52 -10.04
C LYS A 36 -10.52 -15.24 -10.11
N ILE A 37 -10.79 -14.65 -8.95
CA ILE A 37 -11.45 -13.36 -8.85
C ILE A 37 -10.46 -12.36 -8.27
N LEU A 38 -10.28 -11.23 -8.94
CA LEU A 38 -9.50 -10.11 -8.43
C LEU A 38 -10.44 -9.11 -7.75
N ASN A 39 -10.20 -8.87 -6.47
CA ASN A 39 -10.89 -7.84 -5.72
C ASN A 39 -9.92 -6.70 -5.42
N MET A 40 -10.36 -5.47 -5.67
CA MET A 40 -9.60 -4.27 -5.34
C MET A 40 -10.09 -3.71 -4.02
N HIS A 41 -9.17 -3.53 -3.07
CA HIS A 41 -9.45 -2.96 -1.76
C HIS A 41 -8.85 -1.57 -1.65
N ASP A 42 -9.57 -0.67 -1.01
CA ASP A 42 -9.00 0.62 -0.63
C ASP A 42 -7.88 0.36 0.38
N ALA A 43 -6.77 1.02 0.19
CA ALA A 43 -5.58 0.82 1.01
C ALA A 43 -5.00 2.15 1.47
N ILE A 44 -4.19 2.08 2.52
CA ILE A 44 -3.49 3.24 3.06
C ILE A 44 -2.01 2.98 2.95
N LEU A 45 -1.28 3.97 2.47
CA LEU A 45 0.18 3.92 2.37
C LEU A 45 0.79 4.77 3.47
N TYR A 46 1.67 4.16 4.27
CA TYR A 46 2.43 4.82 5.33
C TYR A 46 3.91 4.80 5.02
N ARG A 47 4.64 5.75 5.60
CA ARG A 47 6.10 5.81 5.55
C ARG A 47 6.66 5.99 6.96
N SER A 48 7.65 5.18 7.32
CA SER A 48 8.35 5.31 8.60
C SER A 48 9.38 6.44 8.56
N LYS A 49 9.87 6.85 9.74
CA LYS A 49 10.95 7.83 9.84
C LYS A 49 12.23 7.38 9.16
N LYS A 50 12.42 6.07 9.04
CA LYS A 50 13.59 5.48 8.37
C LYS A 50 13.39 5.29 6.86
N GLY A 51 12.26 5.72 6.33
CA GLY A 51 11.97 5.64 4.90
C GLY A 51 11.43 4.31 4.42
N ARG A 52 10.90 3.48 5.32
CA ARG A 52 10.25 2.23 4.96
C ARG A 52 8.77 2.45 4.74
N TYR A 53 8.20 1.73 3.78
CA TYR A 53 6.79 1.87 3.42
C TYR A 53 5.98 0.67 3.87
N LEU A 54 4.76 0.95 4.32
CA LEU A 54 3.78 -0.05 4.72
C LEU A 54 2.47 0.26 4.04
N MET A 55 1.84 -0.75 3.46
CA MET A 55 0.49 -0.63 2.94
C MET A 55 -0.44 -1.46 3.80
N THR A 56 -1.58 -0.88 4.21
CA THR A 56 -2.62 -1.57 4.97
C THR A 56 -3.94 -1.53 4.23
N TRP A 57 -4.75 -2.55 4.41
CA TRP A 57 -6.12 -2.61 3.88
C TRP A 57 -6.97 -3.50 4.75
N ASP A 58 -8.27 -3.29 4.72
CA ASP A 58 -9.21 -4.13 5.44
C ASP A 58 -9.74 -5.21 4.51
N GLN A 59 -9.75 -6.45 5.01
CA GLN A 59 -10.25 -7.60 4.30
C GLN A 59 -11.18 -8.37 5.24
N GLY A 60 -12.48 -8.15 5.09
CA GLY A 60 -13.46 -8.62 6.05
C GLY A 60 -13.29 -7.90 7.39
N TYR A 61 -13.14 -8.65 8.47
CA TYR A 61 -12.93 -8.11 9.81
C TYR A 61 -11.45 -7.90 10.18
N ASN A 62 -10.55 -8.27 9.27
CA ASN A 62 -9.12 -8.22 9.53
C ASN A 62 -8.48 -7.04 8.81
N THR A 63 -7.55 -6.36 9.48
CA THR A 63 -6.66 -5.40 8.84
C THR A 63 -5.39 -6.15 8.42
N CYS A 64 -5.10 -6.08 7.13
CA CYS A 64 -3.91 -6.69 6.55
C CYS A 64 -2.83 -5.63 6.33
N ALA A 65 -1.58 -6.04 6.35
CA ALA A 65 -0.46 -5.14 6.11
C ALA A 65 0.61 -5.83 5.27
N MET A 66 1.29 -5.02 4.46
CA MET A 66 2.40 -5.49 3.65
C MET A 66 3.47 -4.41 3.58
N ALA A 67 4.71 -4.79 3.89
CA ALA A 67 5.85 -3.92 3.67
C ALA A 67 6.15 -3.90 2.17
N ILE A 68 6.38 -2.71 1.64
CA ILE A 68 6.72 -2.53 0.23
C ILE A 68 7.96 -1.66 0.12
N ASP A 69 8.68 -1.79 -0.98
CA ASP A 69 9.85 -0.95 -1.23
C ASP A 69 9.45 0.40 -1.84
N GLU A 70 10.43 1.30 -1.96
CA GLU A 70 10.20 2.62 -2.52
C GLU A 70 9.74 2.56 -3.97
N ALA A 71 10.28 1.63 -4.77
CA ALA A 71 9.88 1.48 -6.16
C ALA A 71 8.38 1.13 -6.28
N LYS A 72 7.89 0.23 -5.44
CA LYS A 72 6.47 -0.13 -5.40
C LYS A 72 5.61 1.02 -4.89
N ALA A 73 6.07 1.75 -3.88
CA ALA A 73 5.38 2.92 -3.37
C ALA A 73 5.22 3.99 -4.45
N LYS A 74 6.28 4.27 -5.21
CA LYS A 74 6.25 5.20 -6.35
C LYS A 74 5.24 4.75 -7.40
N GLU A 75 5.26 3.48 -7.76
CA GLU A 75 4.33 2.91 -8.74
C GLU A 75 2.87 3.12 -8.32
N LEU A 76 2.56 2.83 -7.05
CA LEU A 76 1.21 3.01 -6.50
C LEU A 76 0.78 4.48 -6.51
N LEU A 77 1.67 5.39 -6.13
CA LEU A 77 1.37 6.82 -6.11
C LEU A 77 1.20 7.38 -7.52
N LEU A 78 2.02 6.95 -8.48
CA LEU A 78 1.87 7.35 -9.88
C LEU A 78 0.51 6.94 -10.44
N LYS A 79 0.04 5.77 -10.04
CA LYS A 79 -1.23 5.24 -10.55
C LYS A 79 -2.45 5.83 -9.87
N TYR A 80 -2.40 6.03 -8.55
CA TYR A 80 -3.59 6.35 -7.74
C TYR A 80 -3.57 7.72 -7.10
N ASP A 81 -2.40 8.31 -6.88
CA ASP A 81 -2.26 9.58 -6.17
C ASP A 81 -1.03 10.35 -6.65
N TYR A 82 -1.06 10.80 -7.90
CA TYR A 82 0.07 11.51 -8.50
C TYR A 82 0.44 12.78 -7.72
N ARG A 83 -0.53 13.46 -7.13
CA ARG A 83 -0.26 14.65 -6.34
C ARG A 83 0.71 14.36 -5.19
N LYS A 84 0.50 13.26 -4.49
CA LYS A 84 1.41 12.81 -3.42
C LYS A 84 2.76 12.38 -3.98
N TYR A 85 2.76 11.72 -5.12
CA TYR A 85 4.03 11.38 -5.80
C TYR A 85 4.85 12.64 -6.04
N ALA A 86 4.23 13.67 -6.63
CA ALA A 86 4.92 14.92 -6.94
C ALA A 86 5.43 15.64 -5.68
N GLU A 87 4.66 15.63 -4.61
CA GLU A 87 5.07 16.22 -3.32
C GLU A 87 6.30 15.53 -2.74
N LEU A 88 6.41 14.21 -2.87
CA LEU A 88 7.48 13.44 -2.25
C LEU A 88 8.71 13.26 -3.14
N PHE A 89 8.52 13.13 -4.44
CA PHE A 89 9.58 12.73 -5.37
C PHE A 89 9.81 13.73 -6.51
N GLY A 90 9.00 14.77 -6.59
CA GLY A 90 9.07 15.75 -7.66
C GLY A 90 8.15 15.38 -8.84
N GLU A 91 7.82 16.40 -9.64
CA GLU A 91 6.97 16.22 -10.81
C GLU A 91 7.70 15.49 -11.92
N LEU A 92 6.95 14.69 -12.68
CA LEU A 92 7.48 14.08 -13.89
C LEU A 92 7.62 15.12 -15.00
N GLU A 93 8.59 14.92 -15.88
CA GLU A 93 8.72 15.73 -17.09
C GLU A 93 7.50 15.55 -17.99
N GLU A 94 7.06 16.65 -18.60
CA GLU A 94 6.03 16.56 -19.61
C GLU A 94 6.57 15.94 -20.89
N ALA A 95 5.71 15.18 -21.55
CA ALA A 95 6.07 14.51 -22.79
C ALA A 95 6.31 15.53 -23.94
#